data_3f31fda41825395ec3b258c66b3ac355
#
_entry.id   3f31fda41825395ec3b258c66b3ac355
#
_cell.length_a   1.000
_cell.length_b   1.000
_cell.length_c   1.000
_cell.angle_alpha   90.00
_cell.angle_beta   90.00
_cell.angle_gamma   90.00
#
_symmetry.space_group_name_H-M   'P 1'
#
loop_
_entity.id
_entity.type
_entity.pdbx_description
1 polymer ?
#
loop_
_entity_poly.entity_id
_entity_poly.type
_entity_poly.pdbx_seq_one_letter_code
_entity_poly.pdbx_strand_id
1 'polypeptide(L)'
;MTTTSVTTRTDMTRRRILAATLITGLGATVPLGAASGAWAAPTASGPARLTLPAPTGPYPVGTVPLHLIDTSRPDPAAGPGHHRELMAGVWYPACNTENLPRSPWMTDGALRALLTDVGFPLDPALGPLTAGHMGAPVHRTSHPLPVIVYSHGARSHRSDHTIMVQELASHGYAVVTVDHTYDTFTEFPDGRVLTPADFPPMFPRDFAADLRFLLDCVEQLAAGRNPDVDGKPLPRGLLGALDPQRIGAFGWSKGGTATALTMLADRRVRAGLSIDGPMQPTITADLDRPFMMMTAVFTRAAMPDVAEFWTHLRGWRLDIQADGAVHNSYGDDATLIPQAGKILGMTDQQIQDWIGTLDPARAVRIQQAYPLAFFDQHLRHRIRHLLDGPSPAFPEVKFIR
;
A
#
# COMPACT_ATOMS: atom_id res chain seq x y z
N MET A 1 16.72 34.06 -21.48
CA MET A 1 16.27 33.51 -20.18
C MET A 1 15.93 32.05 -20.41
N THR A 2 16.87 31.18 -20.11
CA THR A 2 16.80 29.74 -20.36
C THR A 2 16.23 29.05 -19.12
N THR A 3 15.00 28.56 -19.20
CA THR A 3 14.35 27.74 -18.17
C THR A 3 14.87 26.32 -18.26
N THR A 4 15.72 25.94 -17.32
CA THR A 4 16.19 24.57 -17.15
C THR A 4 15.11 23.78 -16.40
N SER A 5 14.46 22.83 -17.08
CA SER A 5 13.51 21.89 -16.47
C SER A 5 14.28 20.89 -15.61
N VAL A 6 14.00 20.90 -14.31
CA VAL A 6 14.49 19.87 -13.37
C VAL A 6 13.61 18.64 -13.53
N THR A 7 14.05 17.70 -14.36
CA THR A 7 13.46 16.36 -14.45
C THR A 7 13.85 15.58 -13.20
N THR A 8 12.89 15.22 -12.38
CA THR A 8 13.10 14.51 -11.11
C THR A 8 13.76 13.15 -11.33
N ARG A 9 14.84 12.87 -10.59
CA ARG A 9 15.66 11.64 -10.64
C ARG A 9 14.90 10.33 -10.46
N THR A 10 13.67 10.34 -9.98
CA THR A 10 12.82 9.17 -9.75
C THR A 10 12.32 8.49 -11.02
N ASP A 11 12.14 9.23 -12.11
CA ASP A 11 11.74 8.65 -13.41
C ASP A 11 12.88 7.91 -14.12
N MET A 12 14.13 8.23 -13.79
CA MET A 12 15.30 7.62 -14.43
C MET A 12 15.62 6.20 -13.93
N THR A 13 15.24 5.84 -12.71
CA THR A 13 15.59 4.54 -12.13
C THR A 13 14.75 3.41 -12.74
N ARG A 14 13.46 3.63 -12.96
CA ARG A 14 12.58 2.63 -13.60
C ARG A 14 12.89 2.43 -15.10
N ARG A 15 13.24 3.48 -15.85
CA ARG A 15 13.59 3.39 -17.28
C ARG A 15 15.00 2.86 -17.56
N ARG A 16 15.95 2.96 -16.64
CA ARG A 16 17.34 2.48 -16.85
C ARG A 16 17.52 0.97 -16.64
N ILE A 17 16.61 0.29 -15.90
CA ILE A 17 16.66 -1.16 -15.73
C ILE A 17 16.15 -1.90 -16.99
N LEU A 18 15.34 -1.26 -17.83
CA LEU A 18 14.80 -1.84 -19.07
C LEU A 18 15.71 -1.74 -20.30
N ALA A 19 16.85 -1.02 -20.23
CA ALA A 19 17.69 -0.73 -21.41
C ALA A 19 18.99 -1.54 -21.54
N ALA A 20 19.24 -2.53 -20.70
CA ALA A 20 20.46 -3.35 -20.79
C ALA A 20 20.12 -4.84 -20.81
N THR A 21 19.93 -5.41 -21.97
CA THR A 21 20.54 -6.67 -22.45
C THR A 21 19.76 -7.24 -23.63
N LEU A 22 20.11 -6.81 -24.83
CA LEU A 22 20.01 -7.62 -26.04
C LEU A 22 21.46 -7.97 -26.40
N ILE A 23 21.92 -9.16 -26.07
CA ILE A 23 23.11 -9.78 -26.65
C ILE A 23 22.73 -11.16 -27.14
N THR A 24 22.82 -11.30 -28.43
CA THR A 24 22.72 -12.51 -29.24
C THR A 24 23.73 -13.56 -28.82
N GLY A 25 23.29 -14.77 -28.53
CA GLY A 25 24.15 -15.93 -28.30
C GLY A 25 23.87 -17.03 -29.31
N LEU A 26 24.90 -17.37 -30.10
CA LEU A 26 24.97 -18.40 -31.15
C LEU A 26 24.68 -19.82 -30.63
N GLY A 27 24.08 -20.61 -31.50
CA GLY A 27 23.78 -22.00 -31.29
C GLY A 27 25.00 -22.92 -31.21
N ALA A 28 24.84 -24.00 -30.45
CA ALA A 28 25.67 -25.19 -30.53
C ALA A 28 24.75 -26.44 -30.50
N THR A 29 24.78 -27.20 -31.59
CA THR A 29 24.13 -28.48 -31.71
C THR A 29 24.99 -29.58 -31.09
N VAL A 30 24.40 -30.48 -30.29
CA VAL A 30 25.01 -31.71 -29.82
C VAL A 30 24.03 -32.89 -30.06
N PRO A 31 24.51 -34.08 -30.51
CA PRO A 31 23.65 -35.12 -31.09
C PRO A 31 22.97 -36.00 -30.05
N LEU A 32 21.83 -36.57 -30.46
CA LEU A 32 21.03 -37.58 -29.76
C LEU A 32 21.77 -38.88 -29.55
N GLY A 33 21.82 -39.32 -28.29
CA GLY A 33 22.05 -40.72 -27.93
C GLY A 33 20.78 -41.25 -27.23
N ALA A 34 20.16 -42.26 -27.80
CA ALA A 34 18.95 -42.89 -27.26
C ALA A 34 19.32 -43.82 -26.08
N ALA A 35 18.69 -43.62 -24.93
CA ALA A 35 18.56 -44.64 -23.90
C ALA A 35 17.12 -44.58 -23.34
N SER A 36 16.33 -45.59 -23.71
CA SER A 36 14.97 -45.80 -23.22
C SER A 36 14.98 -46.33 -21.78
N GLY A 37 14.68 -45.45 -20.82
CA GLY A 37 14.29 -45.79 -19.48
C GLY A 37 13.05 -44.99 -19.16
N ALA A 38 11.89 -45.65 -19.09
CA ALA A 38 10.63 -45.05 -18.70
C ALA A 38 10.65 -44.77 -17.17
N TRP A 39 11.18 -43.63 -16.81
CA TRP A 39 10.91 -43.02 -15.52
C TRP A 39 9.73 -42.05 -15.75
N ALA A 40 8.63 -42.27 -15.00
CA ALA A 40 7.55 -41.29 -14.97
C ALA A 40 8.18 -39.97 -14.53
N ALA A 41 8.26 -39.00 -15.45
CA ALA A 41 8.66 -37.67 -15.17
C ALA A 41 7.68 -37.12 -14.09
N PRO A 42 8.14 -36.50 -13.01
CA PRO A 42 7.27 -35.73 -12.16
C PRO A 42 6.61 -34.71 -13.07
N THR A 43 5.29 -34.69 -13.07
CA THR A 43 4.52 -33.62 -13.72
C THR A 43 5.04 -32.33 -13.13
N ALA A 44 5.75 -31.53 -13.93
CA ALA A 44 6.18 -30.20 -13.54
C ALA A 44 4.90 -29.43 -13.22
N SER A 45 4.58 -29.30 -11.94
CA SER A 45 3.57 -28.35 -11.50
C SER A 45 4.05 -26.98 -11.99
N GLY A 46 3.20 -26.26 -12.73
CA GLY A 46 3.49 -24.88 -13.15
C GLY A 46 3.93 -24.02 -11.97
N PRO A 47 4.48 -22.83 -12.19
CA PRO A 47 4.95 -21.98 -11.12
C PRO A 47 3.85 -21.78 -10.08
N ALA A 48 4.22 -21.93 -8.81
CA ALA A 48 3.28 -21.74 -7.72
C ALA A 48 2.84 -20.26 -7.64
N ARG A 49 1.60 -20.01 -7.23
CA ARG A 49 1.09 -18.67 -6.94
C ARG A 49 2.02 -17.94 -5.97
N LEU A 50 2.29 -16.65 -6.20
CA LEU A 50 3.00 -15.79 -5.26
C LEU A 50 2.23 -15.73 -3.94
N THR A 51 2.92 -15.47 -2.85
CA THR A 51 2.33 -15.49 -1.50
C THR A 51 2.66 -14.21 -0.73
N LEU A 52 1.71 -13.77 0.08
CA LEU A 52 1.91 -12.76 1.11
C LEU A 52 2.00 -13.40 2.48
N PRO A 53 2.80 -12.86 3.41
CA PRO A 53 2.85 -13.34 4.78
C PRO A 53 1.49 -13.19 5.48
N ALA A 54 1.17 -14.14 6.33
CA ALA A 54 -0.03 -14.07 7.14
C ALA A 54 0.07 -12.94 8.18
N PRO A 55 -1.05 -12.27 8.51
CA PRO A 55 -1.10 -11.36 9.65
C PRO A 55 -0.96 -12.12 10.97
N THR A 56 -0.51 -11.42 12.01
CA THR A 56 -0.19 -12.02 13.33
C THR A 56 -1.29 -11.84 14.37
N GLY A 57 -2.33 -11.04 14.05
CA GLY A 57 -3.40 -10.73 14.97
C GLY A 57 -4.36 -11.90 15.22
N PRO A 58 -5.18 -11.79 16.28
CA PRO A 58 -6.07 -12.87 16.71
C PRO A 58 -7.33 -13.03 15.85
N TYR A 59 -7.65 -12.05 14.98
CA TYR A 59 -8.88 -12.08 14.20
C TYR A 59 -8.62 -12.50 12.75
N PRO A 60 -9.44 -13.38 12.17
CA PRO A 60 -9.54 -13.49 10.72
C PRO A 60 -9.86 -12.14 10.10
N VAL A 61 -9.45 -11.93 8.86
CA VAL A 61 -9.65 -10.66 8.15
C VAL A 61 -10.77 -10.81 7.13
N GLY A 62 -11.70 -9.86 7.13
CA GLY A 62 -12.71 -9.69 6.09
C GLY A 62 -12.38 -8.50 5.23
N THR A 63 -12.87 -8.50 3.99
CA THR A 63 -12.72 -7.36 3.08
C THR A 63 -13.92 -7.22 2.13
N VAL A 64 -14.17 -5.98 1.71
CA VAL A 64 -15.17 -5.65 0.70
C VAL A 64 -14.69 -4.46 -0.12
N PRO A 65 -14.79 -4.50 -1.46
CA PRO A 65 -14.55 -3.34 -2.31
C PRO A 65 -15.74 -2.37 -2.23
N LEU A 66 -15.46 -1.08 -2.42
CA LEU A 66 -16.46 -0.03 -2.57
C LEU A 66 -16.17 0.75 -3.86
N HIS A 67 -17.24 1.03 -4.61
CA HIS A 67 -17.23 1.95 -5.72
C HIS A 67 -17.81 3.30 -5.25
N LEU A 68 -17.02 4.35 -5.33
CA LEU A 68 -17.32 5.64 -4.71
C LEU A 68 -17.31 6.77 -5.74
N ILE A 69 -18.25 7.72 -5.62
CA ILE A 69 -18.29 8.93 -6.44
C ILE A 69 -18.40 10.15 -5.50
N ASP A 70 -17.41 11.02 -5.57
CA ASP A 70 -17.44 12.31 -4.87
C ASP A 70 -18.15 13.35 -5.74
N THR A 71 -19.44 13.51 -5.50
CA THR A 71 -20.29 14.45 -6.24
C THR A 71 -19.97 15.93 -5.98
N SER A 72 -19.11 16.23 -4.99
CA SER A 72 -18.68 17.60 -4.71
C SER A 72 -17.52 18.06 -5.59
N ARG A 73 -16.83 17.12 -6.25
CA ARG A 73 -15.68 17.41 -7.12
C ARG A 73 -15.94 16.93 -8.55
N PRO A 74 -15.68 17.79 -9.57
CA PRO A 74 -15.71 17.34 -10.95
C PRO A 74 -14.58 16.31 -11.20
N ASP A 75 -14.82 15.41 -12.15
CA ASP A 75 -13.75 14.54 -12.64
C ASP A 75 -12.85 15.35 -13.59
N PRO A 76 -11.51 15.35 -13.37
CA PRO A 76 -10.61 16.19 -14.16
C PRO A 76 -10.40 15.72 -15.61
N ALA A 77 -10.77 14.46 -15.93
CA ALA A 77 -10.54 13.86 -17.25
C ALA A 77 -11.81 13.40 -17.97
N ALA A 78 -12.88 13.07 -17.25
CA ALA A 78 -14.10 12.52 -17.86
C ALA A 78 -15.02 13.59 -18.49
N GLY A 79 -14.71 14.88 -18.32
CA GLY A 79 -15.45 15.99 -18.93
C GLY A 79 -16.64 16.49 -18.09
N PRO A 80 -17.40 17.48 -18.63
CA PRO A 80 -18.48 18.11 -17.90
C PRO A 80 -19.57 17.13 -17.45
N GLY A 81 -20.05 17.29 -16.22
CA GLY A 81 -21.10 16.45 -15.63
C GLY A 81 -20.60 15.15 -14.99
N HIS A 82 -19.33 14.81 -15.14
CA HIS A 82 -18.73 13.69 -14.44
C HIS A 82 -18.08 14.14 -13.12
N HIS A 83 -18.16 13.27 -12.13
CA HIS A 83 -17.61 13.52 -10.80
C HIS A 83 -16.44 12.58 -10.50
N ARG A 84 -15.63 12.94 -9.50
CA ARG A 84 -14.47 12.18 -9.07
C ARG A 84 -14.86 10.78 -8.64
N GLU A 85 -14.43 9.77 -9.37
CA GLU A 85 -14.74 8.34 -9.20
C GLU A 85 -13.53 7.59 -8.63
N LEU A 86 -13.75 6.79 -7.60
CA LEU A 86 -12.70 6.09 -6.87
C LEU A 86 -13.09 4.65 -6.56
N MET A 87 -12.12 3.74 -6.58
CA MET A 87 -12.25 2.43 -5.99
C MET A 87 -11.58 2.40 -4.61
N ALA A 88 -12.26 1.85 -3.63
CA ALA A 88 -11.75 1.66 -2.27
C ALA A 88 -11.90 0.21 -1.82
N GLY A 89 -11.20 -0.16 -0.74
CA GLY A 89 -11.35 -1.43 -0.06
C GLY A 89 -11.50 -1.23 1.43
N VAL A 90 -12.45 -1.91 2.07
CA VAL A 90 -12.59 -1.91 3.53
C VAL A 90 -12.13 -3.26 4.06
N TRP A 91 -11.18 -3.24 4.99
CA TRP A 91 -10.59 -4.40 5.66
C TRP A 91 -10.91 -4.33 7.15
N TYR A 92 -11.32 -5.44 7.75
CA TYR A 92 -11.84 -5.43 9.12
C TYR A 92 -11.66 -6.80 9.80
N PRO A 93 -11.66 -6.86 11.14
CA PRO A 93 -11.73 -8.13 11.86
C PRO A 93 -13.03 -8.84 11.53
N ALA A 94 -12.94 -10.11 11.12
CA ALA A 94 -14.06 -10.90 10.64
C ALA A 94 -14.32 -12.14 11.52
N CYS A 95 -15.45 -12.79 11.26
CA CYS A 95 -15.79 -14.10 11.80
C CYS A 95 -16.46 -14.97 10.71
N ASN A 96 -16.56 -16.28 10.95
CA ASN A 96 -17.21 -17.23 10.04
C ASN A 96 -16.65 -17.16 8.62
N THR A 97 -15.33 -17.26 8.49
CA THR A 97 -14.59 -17.08 7.22
C THR A 97 -14.35 -18.39 6.48
N GLU A 98 -14.61 -19.54 7.06
CA GLU A 98 -14.14 -20.87 6.64
C GLU A 98 -14.57 -21.27 5.22
N ASN A 99 -15.76 -20.80 4.79
CA ASN A 99 -16.33 -21.12 3.47
C ASN A 99 -16.36 -19.92 2.51
N LEU A 100 -15.66 -18.84 2.85
CA LEU A 100 -15.62 -17.64 2.03
C LEU A 100 -14.33 -17.57 1.21
N PRO A 101 -14.39 -17.11 -0.04
CA PRO A 101 -13.18 -17.00 -0.87
C PRO A 101 -12.25 -15.92 -0.32
N ARG A 102 -10.95 -16.18 -0.42
CA ARG A 102 -9.93 -15.16 -0.15
C ARG A 102 -9.91 -14.13 -1.26
N SER A 103 -9.72 -12.87 -0.89
CA SER A 103 -9.58 -11.77 -1.84
C SER A 103 -8.27 -11.91 -2.61
N PRO A 104 -8.27 -11.75 -3.95
CA PRO A 104 -7.03 -11.53 -4.67
C PRO A 104 -6.37 -10.23 -4.19
N TRP A 105 -5.05 -10.15 -4.35
CA TRP A 105 -4.26 -8.95 -4.06
C TRP A 105 -4.69 -7.75 -4.91
N MET A 106 -4.87 -7.98 -6.20
CA MET A 106 -5.47 -7.06 -7.17
C MET A 106 -6.48 -7.81 -8.02
N THR A 107 -7.38 -7.10 -8.68
CA THR A 107 -8.23 -7.67 -9.75
C THR A 107 -7.38 -8.07 -10.94
N ASP A 108 -7.85 -9.03 -11.72
CA ASP A 108 -7.07 -9.57 -12.86
C ASP A 108 -6.71 -8.50 -13.90
N GLY A 109 -7.64 -7.59 -14.20
CA GLY A 109 -7.41 -6.51 -15.16
C GLY A 109 -6.37 -5.51 -14.66
N ALA A 110 -6.46 -5.08 -13.41
CA ALA A 110 -5.51 -4.15 -12.80
C ALA A 110 -4.11 -4.79 -12.65
N LEU A 111 -4.03 -6.06 -12.24
CA LEU A 111 -2.75 -6.78 -12.13
C LEU A 111 -2.08 -6.96 -13.48
N ARG A 112 -2.84 -7.31 -14.52
CA ARG A 112 -2.32 -7.43 -15.89
C ARG A 112 -1.75 -6.10 -16.38
N ALA A 113 -2.45 -5.01 -16.11
CA ALA A 113 -1.99 -3.67 -16.48
C ALA A 113 -0.71 -3.29 -15.75
N LEU A 114 -0.61 -3.55 -14.43
CA LEU A 114 0.59 -3.34 -13.63
C LEU A 114 1.77 -4.15 -14.17
N LEU A 115 1.60 -5.46 -14.38
CA LEU A 115 2.66 -6.34 -14.89
C LEU A 115 3.17 -5.88 -16.26
N THR A 116 2.27 -5.37 -17.11
CA THR A 116 2.62 -4.80 -18.42
C THR A 116 3.45 -3.52 -18.26
N ASP A 117 3.05 -2.61 -17.37
CA ASP A 117 3.75 -1.33 -17.13
C ASP A 117 5.16 -1.55 -16.58
N VAL A 118 5.33 -2.50 -15.65
CA VAL A 118 6.65 -2.83 -15.08
C VAL A 118 7.48 -3.78 -15.97
N GLY A 119 6.91 -4.29 -17.05
CA GLY A 119 7.61 -5.18 -17.98
C GLY A 119 7.84 -6.61 -17.44
N PHE A 120 6.99 -7.09 -16.55
CA PHE A 120 7.08 -8.44 -15.97
C PHE A 120 6.17 -9.41 -16.75
N PRO A 121 6.72 -10.35 -17.53
CA PRO A 121 5.93 -11.34 -18.30
C PRO A 121 5.42 -12.46 -17.39
N LEU A 122 4.67 -12.12 -16.35
CA LEU A 122 4.03 -13.06 -15.43
C LEU A 122 2.55 -13.22 -15.77
N ASP A 123 2.04 -14.44 -15.58
CA ASP A 123 0.60 -14.69 -15.63
C ASP A 123 -0.08 -14.05 -14.41
N PRO A 124 -1.10 -13.18 -14.58
CA PRO A 124 -1.86 -12.61 -13.46
C PRO A 124 -2.46 -13.66 -12.53
N ALA A 125 -2.73 -14.88 -13.02
CA ALA A 125 -3.17 -16.00 -12.18
C ALA A 125 -2.17 -16.39 -11.08
N LEU A 126 -0.90 -15.98 -11.19
CA LEU A 126 0.12 -16.15 -10.15
C LEU A 126 0.05 -15.08 -9.06
N GLY A 127 -0.78 -14.06 -9.21
CA GLY A 127 -0.99 -13.02 -8.20
C GLY A 127 -1.42 -13.62 -6.86
N PRO A 128 -0.91 -13.10 -5.70
CA PRO A 128 -1.19 -13.71 -4.41
C PRO A 128 -2.65 -13.55 -3.99
N LEU A 129 -3.10 -14.46 -3.13
CA LEU A 129 -4.32 -14.27 -2.35
C LEU A 129 -3.94 -13.60 -1.01
N THR A 130 -4.73 -12.62 -0.61
CA THR A 130 -4.57 -11.93 0.68
C THR A 130 -5.12 -12.79 1.84
N ALA A 131 -4.97 -12.35 3.09
CA ALA A 131 -5.65 -12.95 4.22
C ALA A 131 -7.14 -12.53 4.32
N GLY A 132 -7.57 -11.56 3.53
CA GLY A 132 -8.94 -11.05 3.54
C GLY A 132 -9.93 -12.00 2.90
N HIS A 133 -11.04 -12.31 3.60
CA HIS A 133 -12.15 -13.12 3.08
C HIS A 133 -13.26 -12.20 2.57
N MET A 134 -13.63 -12.38 1.30
CA MET A 134 -14.60 -11.54 0.61
C MET A 134 -15.98 -11.60 1.29
N GLY A 135 -16.50 -10.45 1.71
CA GLY A 135 -17.84 -10.32 2.27
C GLY A 135 -18.05 -10.98 3.63
N ALA A 136 -16.97 -11.38 4.33
CA ALA A 136 -17.07 -12.01 5.64
C ALA A 136 -17.80 -11.12 6.64
N PRO A 137 -18.65 -11.68 7.54
CA PRO A 137 -19.28 -10.90 8.59
C PRO A 137 -18.24 -10.24 9.51
N VAL A 138 -18.50 -9.01 9.93
CA VAL A 138 -17.64 -8.30 10.89
C VAL A 138 -17.66 -9.01 12.24
N HIS A 139 -16.47 -9.20 12.83
CA HIS A 139 -16.35 -9.67 14.19
C HIS A 139 -16.89 -8.62 15.16
N ARG A 140 -17.89 -8.99 15.98
CA ARG A 140 -18.47 -8.07 16.96
C ARG A 140 -17.49 -7.83 18.10
N THR A 141 -17.18 -6.57 18.32
CA THR A 141 -16.38 -6.08 19.44
C THR A 141 -17.27 -5.31 20.42
N SER A 142 -16.81 -5.13 21.66
CA SER A 142 -17.54 -4.35 22.67
C SER A 142 -17.61 -2.86 22.35
N HIS A 143 -16.76 -2.38 21.46
CA HIS A 143 -16.67 -0.98 21.02
C HIS A 143 -16.56 -0.91 19.51
N PRO A 144 -16.96 0.20 18.87
CA PRO A 144 -16.73 0.40 17.45
C PRO A 144 -15.24 0.33 17.09
N LEU A 145 -14.94 -0.09 15.85
CA LEU A 145 -13.59 -0.30 15.36
C LEU A 145 -12.90 1.05 15.06
N PRO A 146 -11.73 1.34 15.64
CA PRO A 146 -10.93 2.47 15.18
C PRO A 146 -10.59 2.30 13.70
N VAL A 147 -10.54 3.40 12.97
CA VAL A 147 -10.36 3.40 11.52
C VAL A 147 -8.96 3.89 11.15
N ILE A 148 -8.38 3.28 10.12
CA ILE A 148 -7.14 3.76 9.53
C ILE A 148 -7.37 3.90 8.02
N VAL A 149 -7.08 5.05 7.43
CA VAL A 149 -7.15 5.25 5.98
C VAL A 149 -5.75 5.12 5.38
N TYR A 150 -5.65 4.49 4.21
CA TYR A 150 -4.40 4.25 3.50
C TYR A 150 -4.38 4.91 2.13
N SER A 151 -3.24 5.55 1.79
CA SER A 151 -2.96 6.22 0.51
C SER A 151 -1.67 5.67 -0.10
N HIS A 152 -1.75 5.16 -1.33
CA HIS A 152 -0.61 4.60 -2.05
C HIS A 152 0.34 5.66 -2.61
N GLY A 153 1.49 5.23 -3.12
CA GLY A 153 2.47 6.09 -3.79
C GLY A 153 2.09 6.48 -5.22
N ALA A 154 2.91 7.33 -5.84
CA ALA A 154 2.71 7.69 -7.24
C ALA A 154 2.74 6.46 -8.15
N ARG A 155 1.77 6.37 -9.07
CA ARG A 155 1.66 5.30 -10.07
C ARG A 155 1.61 3.91 -9.44
N SER A 156 1.01 3.78 -8.25
CA SER A 156 0.86 2.53 -7.50
C SER A 156 -0.63 2.14 -7.39
N HIS A 157 -1.04 1.46 -6.33
CA HIS A 157 -2.40 0.97 -6.14
C HIS A 157 -2.72 0.74 -4.67
N ARG A 158 -4.02 0.64 -4.31
CA ARG A 158 -4.49 0.47 -2.93
C ARG A 158 -4.01 -0.81 -2.22
N SER A 159 -3.41 -1.75 -2.96
CA SER A 159 -2.97 -3.04 -2.43
C SER A 159 -1.47 -3.16 -2.22
N ASP A 160 -0.66 -2.12 -2.49
CA ASP A 160 0.81 -2.19 -2.41
C ASP A 160 1.38 -2.33 -0.99
N HIS A 161 0.53 -2.18 0.04
CA HIS A 161 0.86 -2.36 1.46
C HIS A 161 -0.13 -3.33 2.16
N THR A 162 -0.59 -4.38 1.47
CA THR A 162 -1.55 -5.34 2.00
C THR A 162 -1.02 -6.04 3.27
N ILE A 163 0.29 -6.29 3.38
CA ILE A 163 0.90 -6.87 4.60
C ILE A 163 0.52 -6.03 5.82
N MET A 164 0.68 -4.72 5.74
CA MET A 164 0.38 -3.79 6.83
C MET A 164 -1.14 -3.66 7.05
N VAL A 165 -1.91 -3.56 5.96
CA VAL A 165 -3.37 -3.42 5.99
C VAL A 165 -4.02 -4.63 6.69
N GLN A 166 -3.66 -5.85 6.28
CA GLN A 166 -4.23 -7.06 6.88
C GLN A 166 -3.72 -7.29 8.32
N GLU A 167 -2.50 -6.86 8.64
CA GLU A 167 -1.99 -6.88 10.02
C GLU A 167 -2.85 -6.02 10.93
N LEU A 168 -3.06 -4.75 10.58
CA LEU A 168 -3.89 -3.83 11.35
C LEU A 168 -5.33 -4.34 11.49
N ALA A 169 -5.91 -4.88 10.40
CA ALA A 169 -7.26 -5.45 10.43
C ALA A 169 -7.34 -6.66 11.36
N SER A 170 -6.35 -7.56 11.33
CA SER A 170 -6.29 -8.74 12.19
C SER A 170 -6.14 -8.38 13.68
N HIS A 171 -5.66 -7.19 13.99
CA HIS A 171 -5.55 -6.63 15.33
C HIS A 171 -6.77 -5.77 15.74
N GLY A 172 -7.84 -5.77 14.93
CA GLY A 172 -9.12 -5.15 15.31
C GLY A 172 -9.29 -3.70 14.87
N TYR A 173 -8.57 -3.24 13.85
CA TYR A 173 -8.84 -1.98 13.15
C TYR A 173 -9.74 -2.23 11.94
N ALA A 174 -10.51 -1.22 11.55
CA ALA A 174 -11.01 -1.13 10.19
C ALA A 174 -9.98 -0.33 9.37
N VAL A 175 -9.51 -0.88 8.24
CA VAL A 175 -8.58 -0.19 7.36
C VAL A 175 -9.28 0.09 6.03
N VAL A 176 -9.26 1.33 5.58
CA VAL A 176 -9.89 1.75 4.32
C VAL A 176 -8.79 2.19 3.36
N THR A 177 -8.64 1.47 2.26
CA THR A 177 -7.64 1.74 1.22
C THR A 177 -8.30 2.37 0.00
N VAL A 178 -7.61 3.21 -0.76
CA VAL A 178 -8.16 3.89 -1.93
C VAL A 178 -7.20 3.85 -3.11
N ASP A 179 -7.76 3.68 -4.32
CA ASP A 179 -7.07 3.94 -5.58
C ASP A 179 -7.31 5.40 -5.99
N HIS A 180 -6.23 6.16 -6.14
CA HIS A 180 -6.29 7.53 -6.62
C HIS A 180 -6.38 7.52 -8.16
N THR A 181 -7.59 7.48 -8.69
CA THR A 181 -7.89 7.41 -10.12
C THR A 181 -7.02 8.36 -10.94
N TYR A 182 -6.46 7.89 -12.06
CA TYR A 182 -5.44 8.51 -12.92
C TYR A 182 -3.99 8.46 -12.39
N ASP A 183 -3.76 8.00 -11.16
CA ASP A 183 -2.40 7.74 -10.65
C ASP A 183 -2.28 6.34 -10.04
N THR A 184 -3.08 5.42 -10.54
CA THR A 184 -3.22 4.06 -10.02
C THR A 184 -3.51 3.04 -11.12
N PHE A 185 -3.32 1.76 -10.80
CA PHE A 185 -3.84 0.62 -11.57
C PHE A 185 -5.13 0.14 -10.88
N THR A 186 -6.28 0.42 -11.47
CA THR A 186 -7.58 0.08 -10.88
C THR A 186 -8.52 -0.50 -11.92
N GLU A 187 -9.43 -1.37 -11.48
CA GLU A 187 -10.51 -1.92 -12.29
C GLU A 187 -11.84 -1.61 -11.62
N PHE A 188 -12.75 -1.02 -12.36
CA PHE A 188 -14.09 -0.66 -11.93
C PHE A 188 -15.07 -1.83 -12.12
N PRO A 189 -16.23 -1.81 -11.43
CA PRO A 189 -17.23 -2.89 -11.53
C PRO A 189 -17.78 -3.13 -12.93
N ASP A 190 -17.72 -2.14 -13.81
CA ASP A 190 -18.12 -2.22 -15.22
C ASP A 190 -17.04 -2.83 -16.14
N GLY A 191 -15.89 -3.23 -15.57
CA GLY A 191 -14.76 -3.81 -16.31
C GLY A 191 -13.78 -2.79 -16.88
N ARG A 192 -14.01 -1.48 -16.70
CA ARG A 192 -13.00 -0.48 -17.08
C ARG A 192 -11.74 -0.65 -16.24
N VAL A 193 -10.59 -0.73 -16.90
CA VAL A 193 -9.28 -0.70 -16.27
C VAL A 193 -8.64 0.64 -16.56
N LEU A 194 -8.28 1.38 -15.50
CA LEU A 194 -7.51 2.61 -15.61
C LEU A 194 -6.09 2.40 -15.09
N THR A 195 -5.16 3.01 -15.79
CA THR A 195 -3.72 2.99 -15.48
C THR A 195 -3.24 4.39 -15.16
N PRO A 196 -2.07 4.54 -14.52
CA PRO A 196 -1.48 5.85 -14.30
C PRO A 196 -1.34 6.64 -15.61
N ALA A 197 -1.82 7.87 -15.60
CA ALA A 197 -1.76 8.80 -16.74
C ALA A 197 -0.86 9.99 -16.42
N ASP A 198 -0.26 10.58 -17.45
CA ASP A 198 0.53 11.81 -17.29
C ASP A 198 -0.38 13.04 -17.25
N PHE A 199 -1.60 12.91 -17.73
CA PHE A 199 -2.63 13.94 -17.70
C PHE A 199 -3.99 13.34 -17.36
N PRO A 200 -4.78 13.95 -16.43
CA PRO A 200 -4.40 15.12 -15.61
C PRO A 200 -3.32 14.74 -14.58
N PRO A 201 -2.36 15.66 -14.30
CA PRO A 201 -1.35 15.39 -13.30
C PRO A 201 -1.98 15.33 -11.91
N MET A 202 -1.68 14.27 -11.16
CA MET A 202 -2.15 14.09 -9.80
C MET A 202 -1.06 14.47 -8.79
N PHE A 203 -1.37 15.42 -7.90
CA PHE A 203 -0.47 15.91 -6.86
C PHE A 203 -0.85 15.36 -5.47
N PRO A 204 0.02 15.45 -4.45
CA PRO A 204 -0.31 15.02 -3.10
C PRO A 204 -1.57 15.70 -2.51
N ARG A 205 -1.88 16.95 -2.91
CA ARG A 205 -3.11 17.65 -2.51
C ARG A 205 -4.38 16.99 -3.06
N ASP A 206 -4.30 16.38 -4.25
CA ASP A 206 -5.43 15.69 -4.89
C ASP A 206 -5.68 14.36 -4.17
N PHE A 207 -4.62 13.66 -3.78
CA PHE A 207 -4.68 12.49 -2.91
C PHE A 207 -5.27 12.85 -1.53
N ALA A 208 -4.85 13.97 -0.94
CA ALA A 208 -5.41 14.46 0.32
C ALA A 208 -6.90 14.80 0.20
N ALA A 209 -7.34 15.32 -0.95
CA ALA A 209 -8.77 15.55 -1.20
C ALA A 209 -9.55 14.23 -1.31
N ASP A 210 -8.98 13.21 -1.98
CA ASP A 210 -9.58 11.86 -2.02
C ASP A 210 -9.66 11.23 -0.63
N LEU A 211 -8.60 11.37 0.20
CA LEU A 211 -8.63 10.90 1.58
C LEU A 211 -9.70 11.59 2.43
N ARG A 212 -9.90 12.90 2.27
CA ARG A 212 -10.96 13.62 3.00
C ARG A 212 -12.36 13.12 2.60
N PHE A 213 -12.59 12.90 1.31
CA PHE A 213 -13.82 12.26 0.86
C PHE A 213 -13.99 10.85 1.44
N LEU A 214 -12.89 10.10 1.54
CA LEU A 214 -12.92 8.78 2.18
C LEU A 214 -13.31 8.86 3.67
N LEU A 215 -12.89 9.93 4.39
CA LEU A 215 -13.34 10.18 5.75
C LEU A 215 -14.86 10.43 5.81
N ASP A 216 -15.44 11.12 4.83
CA ASP A 216 -16.89 11.33 4.73
C ASP A 216 -17.62 9.99 4.50
N CYS A 217 -17.04 9.08 3.69
CA CYS A 217 -17.57 7.73 3.51
C CYS A 217 -17.47 6.89 4.80
N VAL A 218 -16.39 7.04 5.59
CA VAL A 218 -16.24 6.41 6.90
C VAL A 218 -17.35 6.86 7.86
N GLU A 219 -17.69 8.16 7.88
CA GLU A 219 -18.79 8.68 8.68
C GLU A 219 -20.16 8.13 8.21
N GLN A 220 -20.34 7.96 6.90
CA GLN A 220 -21.56 7.34 6.36
C GLN A 220 -21.69 5.89 6.84
N LEU A 221 -20.62 5.09 6.73
CA LEU A 221 -20.60 3.70 7.22
C LEU A 221 -20.85 3.64 8.73
N ALA A 222 -20.24 4.53 9.52
CA ALA A 222 -20.46 4.63 10.97
C ALA A 222 -21.89 4.99 11.32
N ALA A 223 -22.53 5.84 10.50
CA ALA A 223 -23.96 6.22 10.65
C ALA A 223 -24.94 5.21 10.05
N GLY A 224 -24.47 4.02 9.64
CA GLY A 224 -25.32 2.97 9.08
C GLY A 224 -25.76 3.19 7.62
N ARG A 225 -25.11 4.10 6.87
CA ARG A 225 -25.39 4.37 5.46
C ARG A 225 -24.33 3.73 4.56
N ASN A 226 -24.77 3.14 3.47
CA ASN A 226 -23.88 2.55 2.46
C ASN A 226 -23.41 3.61 1.48
N PRO A 227 -22.10 3.94 1.39
CA PRO A 227 -21.57 4.91 0.44
C PRO A 227 -21.33 4.34 -0.96
N ASP A 228 -21.42 3.01 -1.15
CA ASP A 228 -21.22 2.36 -2.45
C ASP A 228 -22.28 2.81 -3.45
N VAL A 229 -21.85 3.37 -4.58
CA VAL A 229 -22.79 3.96 -5.56
C VAL A 229 -23.57 2.92 -6.35
N ASP A 230 -23.07 1.68 -6.42
CA ASP A 230 -23.77 0.56 -7.04
C ASP A 230 -24.83 -0.04 -6.07
N GLY A 231 -24.87 0.42 -4.83
CA GLY A 231 -25.78 -0.06 -3.80
C GLY A 231 -25.57 -1.54 -3.41
N LYS A 232 -24.38 -2.10 -3.67
CA LYS A 232 -24.08 -3.49 -3.35
C LYS A 232 -24.25 -3.76 -1.86
N PRO A 233 -24.83 -4.91 -1.46
CA PRO A 233 -24.94 -5.27 -0.06
C PRO A 233 -23.58 -5.32 0.62
N LEU A 234 -23.45 -4.64 1.75
CA LEU A 234 -22.24 -4.69 2.56
C LEU A 234 -22.25 -5.89 3.51
N PRO A 235 -21.07 -6.36 3.94
CA PRO A 235 -20.94 -7.46 4.90
C PRO A 235 -21.75 -7.22 6.16
N ARG A 236 -22.35 -8.29 6.68
CA ARG A 236 -23.16 -8.22 7.90
C ARG A 236 -22.36 -7.63 9.05
N GLY A 237 -22.88 -6.59 9.66
CA GLY A 237 -22.30 -5.89 10.80
C GLY A 237 -21.27 -4.82 10.46
N LEU A 238 -21.03 -4.50 9.17
CA LEU A 238 -20.12 -3.41 8.79
C LEU A 238 -20.75 -2.03 9.02
N LEU A 239 -22.02 -1.88 8.67
CA LEU A 239 -22.77 -0.66 8.95
C LEU A 239 -22.91 -0.43 10.46
N GLY A 240 -22.47 0.72 10.94
CA GLY A 240 -22.46 1.07 12.35
C GLY A 240 -21.27 0.49 13.14
N ALA A 241 -20.32 -0.22 12.49
CA ALA A 241 -19.18 -0.83 13.20
C ALA A 241 -17.99 0.11 13.42
N LEU A 242 -17.90 1.21 12.67
CA LEU A 242 -16.72 2.08 12.64
C LEU A 242 -16.78 3.18 13.70
N ASP A 243 -15.62 3.57 14.23
CA ASP A 243 -15.50 4.68 15.17
C ASP A 243 -14.93 5.93 14.47
N PRO A 244 -15.78 6.91 14.11
CA PRO A 244 -15.34 8.13 13.45
C PRO A 244 -14.59 9.10 14.37
N GLN A 245 -14.47 8.82 15.67
CA GLN A 245 -13.70 9.62 16.61
C GLN A 245 -12.25 9.16 16.77
N ARG A 246 -11.95 7.92 16.31
CA ARG A 246 -10.61 7.29 16.38
C ARG A 246 -10.12 6.94 14.99
N ILE A 247 -9.74 7.97 14.22
CA ILE A 247 -9.24 7.82 12.85
C ILE A 247 -7.75 8.11 12.79
N GLY A 248 -6.98 7.19 12.22
CA GLY A 248 -5.60 7.37 11.79
C GLY A 248 -5.48 7.37 10.27
N ALA A 249 -4.31 7.78 9.79
CA ALA A 249 -4.00 7.70 8.37
C ALA A 249 -2.54 7.27 8.18
N PHE A 250 -2.28 6.50 7.13
CA PHE A 250 -0.91 6.28 6.67
C PHE A 250 -0.83 6.29 5.15
N GLY A 251 0.38 6.54 4.65
CA GLY A 251 0.60 6.51 3.22
C GLY A 251 2.07 6.31 2.87
N TRP A 252 2.29 5.79 1.67
CA TRP A 252 3.61 5.56 1.12
C TRP A 252 3.96 6.61 0.07
N SER A 253 5.23 7.08 0.07
CA SER A 253 5.72 7.99 -0.98
C SER A 253 4.84 9.25 -1.10
N LYS A 254 4.25 9.52 -2.25
CA LYS A 254 3.25 10.59 -2.48
C LYS A 254 2.09 10.51 -1.47
N GLY A 255 1.61 9.30 -1.15
CA GLY A 255 0.59 9.06 -0.15
C GLY A 255 1.02 9.44 1.27
N GLY A 256 2.31 9.31 1.60
CA GLY A 256 2.86 9.79 2.86
C GLY A 256 2.78 11.31 3.01
N THR A 257 3.11 12.05 1.93
CA THR A 257 2.88 13.51 1.87
C THR A 257 1.40 13.85 1.95
N ALA A 258 0.54 13.11 1.21
CA ALA A 258 -0.90 13.31 1.25
C ALA A 258 -1.49 13.08 2.64
N THR A 259 -0.96 12.12 3.40
CA THR A 259 -1.33 11.87 4.80
C THR A 259 -1.06 13.11 5.66
N ALA A 260 0.12 13.73 5.55
CA ALA A 260 0.45 14.95 6.27
C ALA A 260 -0.50 16.10 5.89
N LEU A 261 -0.73 16.31 4.59
CA LEU A 261 -1.65 17.34 4.08
C LEU A 261 -3.10 17.10 4.53
N THR A 262 -3.55 15.84 4.55
CA THR A 262 -4.88 15.48 5.06
C THR A 262 -5.01 15.84 6.53
N MET A 263 -3.99 15.53 7.35
CA MET A 263 -4.01 15.88 8.78
C MET A 263 -4.05 17.39 9.00
N LEU A 264 -3.32 18.17 8.20
CA LEU A 264 -3.37 19.63 8.29
C LEU A 264 -4.76 20.20 7.94
N ALA A 265 -5.41 19.62 6.93
CA ALA A 265 -6.70 20.09 6.44
C ALA A 265 -7.92 19.53 7.23
N ASP A 266 -7.77 18.40 7.92
CA ASP A 266 -8.89 17.69 8.54
C ASP A 266 -8.51 17.17 9.95
N ARG A 267 -9.20 17.67 10.96
CA ARG A 267 -8.93 17.31 12.35
C ARG A 267 -9.52 15.96 12.79
N ARG A 268 -10.29 15.31 11.94
CA ARG A 268 -10.79 13.94 12.20
C ARG A 268 -9.64 12.93 12.28
N VAL A 269 -8.55 13.14 11.51
CA VAL A 269 -7.36 12.28 11.57
C VAL A 269 -6.54 12.62 12.82
N ARG A 270 -6.45 11.69 13.76
CA ARG A 270 -5.83 11.86 15.07
C ARG A 270 -4.35 11.50 15.12
N ALA A 271 -3.91 10.60 14.23
CA ALA A 271 -2.52 10.14 14.15
C ALA A 271 -2.15 9.83 12.70
N GLY A 272 -0.96 10.17 12.26
CA GLY A 272 -0.48 9.95 10.90
C GLY A 272 0.87 9.25 10.83
N LEU A 273 1.02 8.41 9.82
CA LEU A 273 2.27 7.71 9.52
C LEU A 273 2.63 7.92 8.05
N SER A 274 3.85 8.38 7.80
CA SER A 274 4.44 8.43 6.46
C SER A 274 5.48 7.34 6.28
N ILE A 275 5.33 6.57 5.21
CA ILE A 275 6.30 5.57 4.77
C ILE A 275 7.07 6.19 3.61
N ASP A 276 8.30 6.57 3.88
CA ASP A 276 9.26 7.14 2.93
C ASP A 276 8.64 8.22 2.01
N GLY A 277 7.87 9.16 2.61
CA GLY A 277 7.24 10.27 1.89
C GLY A 277 8.20 11.44 1.71
N PRO A 278 8.28 12.04 0.51
CA PRO A 278 9.22 13.12 0.20
C PRO A 278 8.81 14.48 0.80
N MET A 279 7.61 14.61 1.37
CA MET A 279 7.03 15.84 1.92
C MET A 279 7.02 17.04 0.93
N GLN A 280 6.82 16.71 -0.34
CA GLN A 280 6.74 17.68 -1.44
C GLN A 280 5.29 17.88 -1.92
N PRO A 281 4.84 19.14 -2.13
CA PRO A 281 5.59 20.39 -1.91
C PRO A 281 5.93 20.61 -0.44
N THR A 282 6.95 21.47 -0.18
CA THR A 282 7.39 21.78 1.19
C THR A 282 6.22 22.13 2.10
N ILE A 283 6.14 21.47 3.25
CA ILE A 283 5.10 21.67 4.25
C ILE A 283 5.66 22.53 5.38
N THR A 284 5.15 23.74 5.52
CA THR A 284 5.58 24.73 6.53
C THR A 284 4.51 25.02 7.59
N ALA A 285 3.42 24.29 7.58
CA ALA A 285 2.36 24.41 8.58
C ALA A 285 2.62 23.48 9.76
N ASP A 286 2.38 23.98 10.98
CA ASP A 286 2.56 23.21 12.19
C ASP A 286 1.50 22.12 12.36
N LEU A 287 1.92 20.91 12.70
CA LEU A 287 1.08 19.76 12.98
C LEU A 287 1.20 19.37 14.45
N ASP A 288 0.11 19.53 15.20
CA ASP A 288 0.03 19.34 16.65
C ASP A 288 -0.35 17.90 17.09
N ARG A 289 -0.62 17.01 16.14
CA ARG A 289 -1.02 15.62 16.38
C ARG A 289 0.12 14.65 16.14
N PRO A 290 0.08 13.44 16.74
CA PRO A 290 1.11 12.42 16.58
C PRO A 290 1.40 12.11 15.11
N PHE A 291 2.69 12.13 14.75
CA PHE A 291 3.15 11.79 13.42
C PHE A 291 4.42 10.94 13.47
N MET A 292 4.41 9.79 12.81
CA MET A 292 5.56 8.93 12.66
C MET A 292 6.05 8.92 11.22
N MET A 293 7.36 8.89 11.04
CA MET A 293 8.00 8.69 9.74
C MET A 293 8.78 7.37 9.77
N MET A 294 8.60 6.55 8.77
CA MET A 294 9.42 5.39 8.45
C MET A 294 10.19 5.73 7.18
N THR A 295 11.43 6.21 7.33
CA THR A 295 12.22 6.72 6.21
C THR A 295 13.16 5.65 5.65
N ALA A 296 13.49 5.76 4.35
CA ALA A 296 14.45 4.90 3.67
C ALA A 296 15.35 5.74 2.75
N VAL A 297 14.79 6.29 1.68
CA VAL A 297 15.49 7.14 0.69
C VAL A 297 15.22 8.62 0.97
N PHE A 298 13.98 8.96 1.27
CA PHE A 298 13.58 10.35 1.56
C PHE A 298 13.77 10.64 3.05
N THR A 299 15.03 10.70 3.46
CA THR A 299 15.41 10.97 4.85
C THR A 299 15.56 12.48 5.10
N ARG A 300 15.54 12.91 6.37
CA ARG A 300 15.83 14.29 6.76
C ARG A 300 17.22 14.77 6.30
N ALA A 301 18.18 13.85 6.22
CA ALA A 301 19.53 14.18 5.76
C ALA A 301 19.61 14.37 4.23
N ALA A 302 18.77 13.65 3.48
CA ALA A 302 18.82 13.65 2.00
C ALA A 302 17.84 14.65 1.36
N MET A 303 16.74 14.99 2.06
CA MET A 303 15.64 15.78 1.51
C MET A 303 15.33 17.02 2.39
N PRO A 304 15.60 18.23 1.90
CA PRO A 304 15.28 19.46 2.64
C PRO A 304 13.80 19.57 3.05
N ASP A 305 12.87 19.13 2.18
CA ASP A 305 11.44 19.18 2.47
C ASP A 305 11.04 18.27 3.65
N VAL A 306 11.68 17.12 3.79
CA VAL A 306 11.48 16.20 4.91
C VAL A 306 12.07 16.78 6.21
N ALA A 307 13.24 17.41 6.11
CA ALA A 307 13.88 18.10 7.21
C ALA A 307 13.02 19.29 7.68
N GLU A 308 12.49 20.08 6.76
CA GLU A 308 11.60 21.20 7.08
C GLU A 308 10.33 20.74 7.76
N PHE A 309 9.63 19.73 7.18
CA PHE A 309 8.42 19.18 7.78
C PHE A 309 8.65 18.67 9.21
N TRP A 310 9.80 18.05 9.47
CA TRP A 310 10.15 17.60 10.82
C TRP A 310 10.16 18.76 11.84
N THR A 311 10.58 19.95 11.42
CA THR A 311 10.59 21.13 12.32
C THR A 311 9.19 21.63 12.65
N HIS A 312 8.19 21.27 11.83
CA HIS A 312 6.79 21.64 12.01
C HIS A 312 5.95 20.58 12.76
N LEU A 313 6.52 19.43 13.11
CA LEU A 313 5.86 18.46 13.97
C LEU A 313 5.93 18.89 15.43
N ARG A 314 4.83 19.45 15.95
CA ARG A 314 4.72 19.98 17.33
C ARG A 314 4.19 18.97 18.34
N GLY A 315 3.45 17.95 17.86
CA GLY A 315 2.96 16.84 18.68
C GLY A 315 4.03 15.77 18.92
N TRP A 316 3.60 14.60 19.39
CA TRP A 316 4.46 13.44 19.45
C TRP A 316 4.99 13.11 18.04
N ARG A 317 6.27 12.88 17.93
CA ARG A 317 6.92 12.58 16.65
C ARG A 317 8.01 11.53 16.79
N LEU A 318 8.17 10.72 15.76
CA LEU A 318 9.21 9.71 15.68
C LEU A 318 9.64 9.56 14.22
N ASP A 319 10.94 9.42 13.99
CA ASP A 319 11.53 9.07 12.69
C ASP A 319 12.38 7.83 12.88
N ILE A 320 12.03 6.73 12.18
CA ILE A 320 12.78 5.48 12.19
C ILE A 320 13.25 5.13 10.79
N GLN A 321 14.41 4.47 10.72
CA GLN A 321 14.98 3.98 9.48
C GLN A 321 15.56 2.59 9.69
N ALA A 322 15.26 1.64 8.81
CA ALA A 322 15.89 0.33 8.83
C ALA A 322 17.14 0.31 7.95
N ASP A 323 18.22 -0.29 8.45
CA ASP A 323 19.45 -0.46 7.68
C ASP A 323 19.20 -1.29 6.43
N GLY A 324 19.73 -0.82 5.30
CA GLY A 324 19.57 -1.48 4.01
C GLY A 324 18.20 -1.30 3.34
N ALA A 325 17.27 -0.57 3.97
CA ALA A 325 15.99 -0.25 3.34
C ALA A 325 16.14 0.76 2.20
N VAL A 326 15.36 0.55 1.14
CA VAL A 326 15.13 1.47 0.04
C VAL A 326 13.64 1.79 -0.09
N HIS A 327 13.23 2.58 -1.06
CA HIS A 327 11.88 3.09 -1.20
C HIS A 327 10.77 2.02 -1.16
N ASN A 328 11.01 0.85 -1.74
CA ASN A 328 10.03 -0.25 -1.81
C ASN A 328 10.16 -1.27 -0.65
N SER A 329 11.11 -1.09 0.28
CA SER A 329 11.38 -2.09 1.32
C SER A 329 10.25 -2.24 2.34
N TYR A 330 9.40 -1.24 2.51
CA TYR A 330 8.32 -1.25 3.49
C TYR A 330 6.94 -1.57 2.89
N GLY A 331 6.89 -2.08 1.64
CA GLY A 331 5.67 -2.51 0.96
C GLY A 331 5.65 -4.02 0.68
N ASP A 332 4.62 -4.47 -0.01
CA ASP A 332 4.45 -5.86 -0.42
C ASP A 332 5.57 -6.33 -1.37
N ASP A 333 6.22 -5.40 -2.09
CA ASP A 333 7.38 -5.63 -2.95
C ASP A 333 8.51 -6.36 -2.21
N ALA A 334 8.74 -6.07 -0.93
CA ALA A 334 9.74 -6.75 -0.11
C ALA A 334 9.57 -8.29 -0.12
N THR A 335 8.34 -8.77 -0.28
CA THR A 335 8.01 -10.20 -0.34
C THR A 335 7.76 -10.68 -1.78
N LEU A 336 7.10 -9.89 -2.61
CA LEU A 336 6.67 -10.31 -3.94
C LEU A 336 7.81 -10.28 -4.97
N ILE A 337 8.69 -9.29 -4.93
CA ILE A 337 9.81 -9.16 -5.88
C ILE A 337 10.79 -10.34 -5.79
N PRO A 338 11.22 -10.83 -4.61
CA PRO A 338 12.06 -12.03 -4.54
C PRO A 338 11.42 -13.29 -5.11
N GLN A 339 10.10 -13.43 -4.99
CA GLN A 339 9.37 -14.57 -5.55
C GLN A 339 9.20 -14.44 -7.08
N ALA A 340 8.78 -13.27 -7.56
CA ALA A 340 8.67 -12.95 -8.97
C ALA A 340 10.04 -13.06 -9.67
N GLY A 341 11.09 -12.57 -9.03
CA GLY A 341 12.46 -12.60 -9.53
C GLY A 341 12.96 -14.02 -9.80
N LYS A 342 12.61 -14.99 -8.95
CA LYS A 342 12.94 -16.41 -9.17
C LYS A 342 12.28 -16.97 -10.43
N ILE A 343 11.03 -16.58 -10.70
CA ILE A 343 10.29 -17.00 -11.91
C ILE A 343 10.86 -16.32 -13.16
N LEU A 344 11.25 -15.05 -13.02
CA LEU A 344 11.76 -14.21 -14.12
C LEU A 344 13.27 -14.40 -14.37
N GLY A 345 13.96 -15.16 -13.53
CA GLY A 345 15.42 -15.32 -13.63
C GLY A 345 16.21 -14.05 -13.31
N MET A 346 15.68 -13.19 -12.43
CA MET A 346 16.39 -11.98 -11.98
C MET A 346 17.62 -12.35 -11.14
N THR A 347 18.69 -11.57 -11.28
CA THR A 347 19.87 -11.69 -10.43
C THR A 347 19.59 -11.11 -9.02
N ASP A 348 20.39 -11.50 -8.03
CA ASP A 348 20.29 -10.94 -6.67
C ASP A 348 20.46 -9.41 -6.68
N GLN A 349 21.34 -8.88 -7.53
CA GLN A 349 21.51 -7.44 -7.68
C GLN A 349 20.23 -6.76 -8.19
N GLN A 350 19.57 -7.32 -9.19
CA GLN A 350 18.30 -6.78 -9.70
C GLN A 350 17.22 -6.80 -8.63
N ILE A 351 17.15 -7.84 -7.81
CA ILE A 351 16.23 -7.90 -6.67
C ILE A 351 16.59 -6.83 -5.63
N GLN A 352 17.89 -6.67 -5.29
CA GLN A 352 18.35 -5.64 -4.35
C GLN A 352 18.10 -4.22 -4.86
N ASP A 353 18.17 -3.99 -6.15
CA ASP A 353 17.84 -2.67 -6.75
C ASP A 353 16.37 -2.28 -6.49
N TRP A 354 15.48 -3.27 -6.34
CA TRP A 354 14.07 -3.06 -6.03
C TRP A 354 13.80 -2.87 -4.52
N ILE A 355 14.34 -3.76 -3.70
CA ILE A 355 13.94 -3.89 -2.29
C ILE A 355 15.08 -3.60 -1.30
N GLY A 356 16.26 -3.22 -1.76
CA GLY A 356 17.42 -2.97 -0.92
C GLY A 356 18.08 -4.24 -0.41
N THR A 357 18.89 -4.08 0.63
CA THR A 357 19.62 -5.18 1.29
C THR A 357 19.00 -5.57 2.64
N LEU A 358 17.93 -4.90 3.07
CA LEU A 358 17.16 -5.31 4.24
C LEU A 358 16.54 -6.69 3.96
N ASP A 359 16.78 -7.64 4.86
CA ASP A 359 16.20 -8.99 4.73
C ASP A 359 14.68 -8.94 4.61
N PRO A 360 14.07 -9.59 3.59
CA PRO A 360 12.64 -9.54 3.34
C PRO A 360 11.76 -9.96 4.53
N ALA A 361 12.17 -10.98 5.29
CA ALA A 361 11.41 -11.42 6.46
C ALA A 361 11.50 -10.37 7.59
N ARG A 362 12.64 -9.68 7.70
CA ARG A 362 12.81 -8.57 8.66
C ARG A 362 11.96 -7.36 8.24
N ALA A 363 11.95 -7.03 6.96
CA ALA A 363 11.09 -5.97 6.41
C ALA A 363 9.61 -6.22 6.74
N VAL A 364 9.12 -7.45 6.55
CA VAL A 364 7.76 -7.85 6.94
C VAL A 364 7.49 -7.63 8.43
N ARG A 365 8.41 -8.07 9.30
CA ARG A 365 8.23 -7.89 10.75
C ARG A 365 8.20 -6.42 11.17
N ILE A 366 9.01 -5.57 10.53
CA ILE A 366 9.02 -4.12 10.77
C ILE A 366 7.67 -3.52 10.35
N GLN A 367 7.17 -3.87 9.15
CA GLN A 367 5.87 -3.42 8.65
C GLN A 367 4.69 -3.84 9.55
N GLN A 368 4.77 -5.00 10.16
CA GLN A 368 3.74 -5.50 11.08
C GLN A 368 3.82 -4.81 12.45
N ALA A 369 5.03 -4.64 12.99
CA ALA A 369 5.21 -4.23 14.38
C ALA A 369 5.09 -2.72 14.63
N TYR A 370 5.81 -1.90 13.85
CA TYR A 370 5.92 -0.47 14.14
C TYR A 370 4.62 0.30 13.86
N PRO A 371 3.93 0.12 12.72
CA PRO A 371 2.64 0.76 12.47
C PRO A 371 1.57 0.34 13.48
N LEU A 372 1.51 -0.95 13.83
CA LEU A 372 0.59 -1.44 14.85
C LEU A 372 0.86 -0.79 16.21
N ALA A 373 2.14 -0.72 16.62
CA ALA A 373 2.53 -0.07 17.87
C ALA A 373 2.13 1.42 17.88
N PHE A 374 2.35 2.11 16.76
CA PHE A 374 2.00 3.53 16.62
C PHE A 374 0.49 3.77 16.76
N PHE A 375 -0.32 3.05 16.00
CA PHE A 375 -1.78 3.24 16.06
C PHE A 375 -2.37 2.75 17.39
N ASP A 376 -1.85 1.67 17.97
CA ASP A 376 -2.27 1.22 19.30
C ASP A 376 -2.01 2.29 20.36
N GLN A 377 -0.85 2.96 20.32
CA GLN A 377 -0.52 4.02 21.27
C GLN A 377 -1.42 5.25 21.11
N HIS A 378 -1.65 5.70 19.86
CA HIS A 378 -2.29 6.99 19.63
C HIS A 378 -3.80 6.94 19.36
N LEU A 379 -4.35 5.79 18.96
CA LEU A 379 -5.80 5.62 18.74
C LEU A 379 -6.48 4.79 19.83
N ARG A 380 -5.73 3.91 20.51
CA ARG A 380 -6.27 3.04 21.55
C ARG A 380 -5.71 3.32 22.95
N HIS A 381 -4.75 4.24 23.06
CA HIS A 381 -4.06 4.59 24.29
C HIS A 381 -3.40 3.38 24.99
N ARG A 382 -2.89 2.43 24.17
CA ARG A 382 -2.14 1.27 24.66
C ARG A 382 -0.65 1.58 24.63
N ILE A 383 0.00 1.55 25.78
CA ILE A 383 1.46 1.78 25.87
C ILE A 383 2.18 0.70 25.08
N ARG A 384 3.07 1.12 24.18
CA ARG A 384 3.90 0.26 23.33
C ARG A 384 5.36 0.67 23.42
N HIS A 385 6.12 -0.02 24.28
CA HIS A 385 7.53 0.27 24.52
C HIS A 385 8.44 0.15 23.28
N LEU A 386 7.95 -0.43 22.19
CA LEU A 386 8.68 -0.51 20.92
C LEU A 386 9.00 0.89 20.35
N LEU A 387 8.21 1.92 20.69
CA LEU A 387 8.38 3.28 20.19
C LEU A 387 9.22 4.16 21.12
N ASP A 388 9.67 3.66 22.26
CA ASP A 388 10.44 4.42 23.24
C ASP A 388 11.93 4.51 22.86
N GLY A 389 12.45 3.60 22.03
CA GLY A 389 13.84 3.55 21.60
C GLY A 389 14.23 2.27 20.87
N PRO A 390 15.51 2.15 20.48
CA PRO A 390 16.01 0.96 19.78
C PRO A 390 15.69 -0.35 20.52
N SER A 391 15.27 -1.36 19.78
CA SER A 391 14.87 -2.66 20.33
C SER A 391 15.80 -3.77 19.89
N PRO A 392 16.27 -4.66 20.81
CA PRO A 392 17.02 -5.85 20.43
C PRO A 392 16.27 -6.80 19.48
N ALA A 393 14.93 -6.74 19.46
CA ALA A 393 14.12 -7.51 18.52
C ALA A 393 14.20 -6.96 17.08
N PHE A 394 14.62 -5.70 16.90
CA PHE A 394 14.77 -4.99 15.62
C PHE A 394 16.09 -4.20 15.61
N PRO A 395 17.25 -4.91 15.64
CA PRO A 395 18.57 -4.25 15.72
C PRO A 395 18.89 -3.40 14.50
N GLU A 396 18.27 -3.69 13.35
CA GLU A 396 18.39 -2.93 12.11
C GLU A 396 17.62 -1.60 12.11
N VAL A 397 16.68 -1.39 13.04
CA VAL A 397 15.87 -0.16 13.09
C VAL A 397 16.55 0.91 13.94
N LYS A 398 16.88 2.01 13.32
CA LYS A 398 17.46 3.20 13.93
C LYS A 398 16.40 4.24 14.22
N PHE A 399 16.49 4.83 15.41
CA PHE A 399 15.71 6.02 15.81
C PHE A 399 16.51 7.27 15.43
N ILE A 400 16.03 8.01 14.43
CA ILE A 400 16.71 9.20 13.92
C ILE A 400 16.33 10.39 14.82
N ARG A 401 17.29 10.91 15.56
CA ARG A 401 17.10 12.00 16.54
C ARG A 401 17.13 13.39 15.90
#